data_f0a181c86bbcac850c20acddccdf61bb
#
_entry.id   f0a181c86bbcac850c20acddccdf61bb
#
_cell.length_a   1.000
_cell.length_b   1.000
_cell.length_c   1.000
_cell.angle_alpha   90.00
_cell.angle_beta   90.00
_cell.angle_gamma   90.00
#
_symmetry.space_group_name_H-M   'P 1'
#
loop_
_entity.id
_entity.type
_entity.pdbx_description
1 polymer ?
#
loop_
_entity_poly.entity_id
_entity_poly.type
_entity_poly.pdbx_seq_one_letter_code
_entity_poly.pdbx_strand_id
1 'polypeptide(L)'
;MIGGFEIVRVATNMNKVLILEDAPERITAFETAMQHAREAEVIFWKSAHAMVGELPQHLPKAALLSLDFDLIPESNSTQDPGNGLVVCEYLAKLTPSCPVILHSSNKKVVWEMLFKLSEGNWETDWLRHDPLGVVWIGKLWLPKVQSYLARMAT
;
A
#
# COMPACT_ATOMS: atom_id res chain seq x y z
N MET A 1 12.62 21.07 -24.47
CA MET A 1 11.91 21.77 -23.40
C MET A 1 10.44 21.39 -23.31
N ILE A 2 9.73 21.41 -24.42
CA ILE A 2 8.32 21.00 -24.45
C ILE A 2 8.17 19.55 -24.03
N GLY A 3 9.04 18.66 -24.51
CA GLY A 3 9.00 17.25 -24.15
C GLY A 3 9.22 16.99 -22.66
N GLY A 4 10.12 17.75 -22.03
CA GLY A 4 10.36 17.62 -20.59
C GLY A 4 9.15 18.04 -19.75
N PHE A 5 8.46 19.07 -20.18
CA PHE A 5 7.24 19.53 -19.52
C PHE A 5 6.12 18.48 -19.63
N GLU A 6 5.96 17.85 -20.80
CA GLU A 6 4.97 16.81 -21.00
C GLU A 6 5.25 15.58 -20.13
N ILE A 7 6.53 15.18 -19.99
CA ILE A 7 6.91 14.05 -19.12
C ILE A 7 6.52 14.33 -17.68
N VAL A 8 6.77 15.51 -17.17
CA VAL A 8 6.40 15.90 -15.81
C VAL A 8 4.89 15.84 -15.63
N ARG A 9 4.12 16.33 -16.61
CA ARG A 9 2.66 16.29 -16.55
C ARG A 9 2.12 14.87 -16.51
N VAL A 10 2.68 13.96 -17.32
CA VAL A 10 2.29 12.54 -17.31
C VAL A 10 2.56 11.92 -15.95
N ALA A 11 3.74 12.17 -15.36
CA ALA A 11 4.10 11.64 -14.06
C ALA A 11 3.12 12.10 -12.96
N THR A 12 2.68 13.37 -12.98
CA THR A 12 1.74 13.89 -11.97
C THR A 12 0.33 13.31 -12.09
N ASN A 13 -0.01 12.70 -13.24
CA ASN A 13 -1.33 12.12 -13.48
C ASN A 13 -1.37 10.60 -13.33
N MET A 14 -0.26 9.97 -12.93
CA MET A 14 -0.23 8.52 -12.73
C MET A 14 -1.03 8.11 -11.51
N ASN A 15 -1.71 6.97 -11.64
CA ASN A 15 -2.32 6.31 -10.48
C ASN A 15 -1.24 5.88 -9.51
N LYS A 16 -1.61 5.79 -8.23
CA LYS A 16 -0.66 5.49 -7.17
C LYS A 16 -0.99 4.17 -6.49
N VAL A 17 0.06 3.42 -6.15
CA VAL A 17 -0.02 2.25 -5.28
C VAL A 17 0.68 2.65 -3.98
N LEU A 18 -0.07 2.64 -2.88
CA LEU A 18 0.41 3.14 -1.59
C LEU A 18 0.68 1.97 -0.66
N ILE A 19 1.93 1.83 -0.22
CA ILE A 19 2.37 0.64 0.53
C ILE A 19 2.94 1.02 1.89
N LEU A 20 2.44 0.35 2.93
CA LEU A 20 3.01 0.40 4.27
C LEU A 20 3.86 -0.85 4.46
N GLU A 21 5.17 -0.69 4.47
CA GLU A 21 6.13 -1.79 4.60
C GLU A 21 7.48 -1.25 5.04
N ASP A 22 8.15 -1.94 5.97
CA ASP A 22 9.45 -1.50 6.48
C ASP A 22 10.59 -2.49 6.19
N ALA A 23 10.31 -3.72 5.79
CA ALA A 23 11.34 -4.70 5.50
C ALA A 23 12.05 -4.38 4.18
N PRO A 24 13.37 -4.12 4.19
CA PRO A 24 14.09 -3.72 2.98
C PRO A 24 13.98 -4.72 1.84
N GLU A 25 14.02 -6.02 2.12
CA GLU A 25 13.92 -7.06 1.09
C GLU A 25 12.53 -7.09 0.47
N ARG A 26 11.48 -6.80 1.23
CA ARG A 26 10.12 -6.71 0.69
C ARG A 26 9.93 -5.45 -0.14
N ILE A 27 10.46 -4.32 0.33
CA ILE A 27 10.41 -3.07 -0.44
C ILE A 27 11.06 -3.27 -1.81
N THR A 28 12.26 -3.88 -1.84
CA THR A 28 12.95 -4.17 -3.10
C THR A 28 12.11 -5.09 -4.00
N ALA A 29 11.48 -6.11 -3.42
CA ALA A 29 10.64 -7.03 -4.19
C ALA A 29 9.39 -6.35 -4.73
N PHE A 30 8.75 -5.47 -3.96
CA PHE A 30 7.63 -4.66 -4.45
C PHE A 30 8.06 -3.75 -5.60
N GLU A 31 9.20 -3.08 -5.46
CA GLU A 31 9.72 -2.22 -6.52
C GLU A 31 9.99 -3.01 -7.80
N THR A 32 10.58 -4.20 -7.67
CA THR A 32 10.84 -5.09 -8.81
C THR A 32 9.53 -5.52 -9.47
N ALA A 33 8.54 -5.91 -8.67
CA ALA A 33 7.23 -6.30 -9.20
C ALA A 33 6.56 -5.14 -9.94
N MET A 34 6.65 -3.92 -9.41
CA MET A 34 6.02 -2.75 -10.02
C MET A 34 6.66 -2.34 -11.34
N GLN A 35 7.81 -2.87 -11.69
CA GLN A 35 8.37 -2.70 -13.04
C GLN A 35 7.47 -3.33 -14.10
N HIS A 36 6.61 -4.27 -13.71
CA HIS A 36 5.60 -4.88 -14.59
C HIS A 36 4.25 -4.15 -14.54
N ALA A 37 4.18 -3.02 -13.86
CA ALA A 37 2.97 -2.20 -13.73
C ALA A 37 3.35 -0.72 -13.78
N ARG A 38 4.02 -0.31 -14.86
CA ARG A 38 4.60 1.03 -15.00
C ARG A 38 3.57 2.15 -15.17
N GLU A 39 2.31 1.80 -15.35
CA GLU A 39 1.21 2.77 -15.40
C GLU A 39 0.90 3.37 -14.02
N ALA A 40 1.53 2.87 -12.96
CA ALA A 40 1.32 3.37 -11.61
C ALA A 40 2.63 3.77 -10.95
N GLU A 41 2.56 4.79 -10.10
CA GLU A 41 3.65 5.21 -9.23
C GLU A 41 3.49 4.48 -7.89
N VAL A 42 4.58 3.95 -7.35
CA VAL A 42 4.55 3.28 -6.03
C VAL A 42 5.16 4.21 -4.98
N ILE A 43 4.49 4.32 -3.84
CA ILE A 43 4.97 5.13 -2.71
C ILE A 43 4.97 4.26 -1.47
N PHE A 44 6.09 4.31 -0.72
CA PHE A 44 6.28 3.52 0.49
C PHE A 44 6.35 4.39 1.73
N TRP A 45 5.80 3.87 2.83
CA TRP A 45 6.00 4.40 4.17
C TRP A 45 6.46 3.28 5.08
N LYS A 46 7.39 3.57 5.97
CA LYS A 46 7.87 2.65 7.00
C LYS A 46 7.22 2.90 8.35
N SER A 47 6.46 3.96 8.47
CA SER A 47 5.74 4.36 9.68
C SER A 47 4.27 4.55 9.34
N ALA A 48 3.40 3.94 10.16
CA ALA A 48 1.95 4.12 10.01
C ALA A 48 1.55 5.57 10.25
N HIS A 49 2.17 6.22 11.23
CA HIS A 49 1.87 7.62 11.54
C HIS A 49 2.26 8.54 10.40
N ALA A 50 3.42 8.29 9.77
CA ALA A 50 3.84 9.06 8.60
C ALA A 50 2.88 8.87 7.43
N MET A 51 2.45 7.62 7.19
CA MET A 51 1.49 7.33 6.12
C MET A 51 0.18 8.08 6.34
N VAL A 52 -0.38 8.00 7.54
CA VAL A 52 -1.63 8.70 7.86
C VAL A 52 -1.51 10.20 7.60
N GLY A 53 -0.38 10.81 8.00
CA GLY A 53 -0.15 12.23 7.80
C GLY A 53 -0.13 12.66 6.33
N GLU A 54 0.25 11.75 5.42
CA GLU A 54 0.37 12.06 4.00
C GLU A 54 -0.76 11.51 3.15
N LEU A 55 -1.60 10.61 3.68
CA LEU A 55 -2.70 10.02 2.93
C LEU A 55 -3.63 11.05 2.25
N PRO A 56 -3.99 12.18 2.89
CA PRO A 56 -4.86 13.15 2.21
C PRO A 56 -4.33 13.63 0.87
N GLN A 57 -3.01 13.70 0.71
CA GLN A 57 -2.37 14.13 -0.54
C GLN A 57 -2.41 13.06 -1.62
N HIS A 58 -2.41 11.79 -1.22
CA HIS A 58 -2.21 10.67 -2.15
C HIS A 58 -3.48 9.87 -2.45
N LEU A 59 -4.42 9.79 -1.51
CA LEU A 59 -5.64 9.01 -1.68
C LEU A 59 -6.45 9.36 -2.93
N PRO A 60 -6.57 10.64 -3.33
CA PRO A 60 -7.37 10.96 -4.51
C PRO A 60 -6.88 10.28 -5.80
N LYS A 61 -5.61 9.89 -5.87
CA LYS A 61 -5.05 9.20 -7.05
C LYS A 61 -4.67 7.76 -6.75
N ALA A 62 -5.04 7.22 -5.60
CA ALA A 62 -4.68 5.85 -5.22
C ALA A 62 -5.54 4.84 -5.96
N ALA A 63 -4.90 3.91 -6.65
CA ALA A 63 -5.55 2.75 -7.22
C ALA A 63 -5.79 1.67 -6.18
N LEU A 64 -4.90 1.60 -5.18
CA LEU A 64 -5.01 0.67 -4.06
C LEU A 64 -4.03 1.04 -2.96
N LEU A 65 -4.30 0.51 -1.75
CA LEU A 65 -3.35 0.50 -0.65
C LEU A 65 -2.95 -0.94 -0.38
N SER A 66 -1.71 -1.14 0.11
CA SER A 66 -1.24 -2.45 0.56
C SER A 66 -0.58 -2.27 1.91
N LEU A 67 -1.09 -2.94 2.95
CA LEU A 67 -0.72 -2.67 4.33
C LEU A 67 -0.16 -3.91 5.03
N ASP A 68 1.02 -3.77 5.61
CA ASP A 68 1.53 -4.69 6.61
C ASP A 68 0.99 -4.29 7.98
N PHE A 69 1.12 -5.17 8.98
CA PHE A 69 0.79 -4.85 10.36
C PHE A 69 2.03 -4.48 11.17
N ASP A 70 3.02 -5.38 11.21
CA ASP A 70 4.17 -5.23 12.07
C ASP A 70 5.21 -4.29 11.47
N LEU A 71 5.53 -3.22 12.20
CA LEU A 71 6.55 -2.26 11.80
C LEU A 71 7.60 -2.18 12.91
N ILE A 72 8.87 -2.21 12.51
CA ILE A 72 9.99 -2.17 13.45
C ILE A 72 10.54 -0.74 13.48
N PRO A 73 10.73 -0.14 14.68
CA PRO A 73 11.34 1.18 14.77
C PRO A 73 12.73 1.18 14.13
N GLU A 74 13.09 2.27 13.47
CA GLU A 74 14.43 2.42 12.94
C GLU A 74 15.44 2.41 14.09
N SER A 75 16.63 1.85 13.85
CA SER A 75 17.62 1.56 14.90
C SER A 75 18.06 2.78 15.70
N ASN A 76 17.97 3.99 15.15
CA ASN A 76 18.35 5.22 15.84
C ASN A 76 17.15 6.09 16.21
N SER A 77 15.93 5.57 16.04
CA SER A 77 14.72 6.33 16.33
C SER A 77 14.13 5.92 17.67
N THR A 78 13.67 6.91 18.44
CA THR A 78 12.90 6.68 19.65
C THR A 78 11.40 6.73 19.39
N GLN A 79 10.99 7.03 18.13
CA GLN A 79 9.58 7.13 17.77
C GLN A 79 8.99 5.76 17.44
N ASP A 80 7.80 5.51 17.95
CA ASP A 80 7.02 4.33 17.61
C ASP A 80 6.46 4.53 16.18
N PRO A 81 6.73 3.61 15.24
CA PRO A 81 6.18 3.72 13.89
C PRO A 81 4.68 3.38 13.83
N GLY A 82 4.07 2.92 14.92
CA GLY A 82 2.73 2.40 14.90
C GLY A 82 2.66 1.03 14.24
N ASN A 83 1.49 0.69 13.73
CA ASN A 83 1.27 -0.55 13.00
C ASN A 83 0.15 -0.36 11.98
N GLY A 84 -0.12 -1.41 11.19
CA GLY A 84 -1.14 -1.33 10.14
C GLY A 84 -2.54 -1.01 10.63
N LEU A 85 -2.87 -1.35 11.88
CA LEU A 85 -4.19 -1.04 12.43
C LEU A 85 -4.41 0.48 12.55
N VAL A 86 -3.35 1.24 12.82
CA VAL A 86 -3.42 2.71 12.88
C VAL A 86 -3.95 3.27 11.54
N VAL A 87 -3.44 2.75 10.43
CA VAL A 87 -3.91 3.16 9.10
C VAL A 87 -5.37 2.75 8.88
N CYS A 88 -5.72 1.51 9.27
CA CYS A 88 -7.11 1.03 9.14
C CYS A 88 -8.09 1.87 9.93
N GLU A 89 -7.72 2.27 11.15
CA GLU A 89 -8.57 3.13 11.98
C GLU A 89 -8.78 4.51 11.33
N TYR A 90 -7.74 5.05 10.72
CA TYR A 90 -7.85 6.31 9.99
C TYR A 90 -8.78 6.15 8.77
N LEU A 91 -8.58 5.10 7.97
CA LEU A 91 -9.39 4.86 6.78
C LEU A 91 -10.86 4.64 7.13
N ALA A 92 -11.14 3.99 8.25
CA ALA A 92 -12.53 3.72 8.68
C ALA A 92 -13.36 4.99 8.84
N LYS A 93 -12.72 6.13 9.03
CA LYS A 93 -13.40 7.43 9.18
C LYS A 93 -13.62 8.14 7.84
N LEU A 94 -13.10 7.58 6.75
CA LEU A 94 -13.17 8.19 5.43
C LEU A 94 -14.12 7.41 4.53
N THR A 95 -14.61 8.08 3.48
CA THR A 95 -15.35 7.42 2.42
C THR A 95 -14.39 6.55 1.60
N PRO A 96 -14.71 5.26 1.38
CA PRO A 96 -13.85 4.38 0.59
C PRO A 96 -13.62 4.91 -0.83
N SER A 97 -12.40 4.83 -1.31
CA SER A 97 -12.03 5.34 -2.63
C SER A 97 -11.22 4.33 -3.47
N CYS A 98 -10.73 3.26 -2.84
CA CYS A 98 -9.94 2.24 -3.55
C CYS A 98 -9.86 0.96 -2.70
N PRO A 99 -9.48 -0.18 -3.31
CA PRO A 99 -9.29 -1.42 -2.56
C PRO A 99 -8.08 -1.34 -1.61
N VAL A 100 -8.10 -2.16 -0.57
CA VAL A 100 -7.01 -2.31 0.39
C VAL A 100 -6.57 -3.78 0.43
N ILE A 101 -5.31 -4.03 0.11
CA ILE A 101 -4.69 -5.34 0.29
C ILE A 101 -4.03 -5.37 1.66
N LEU A 102 -4.31 -6.41 2.44
CA LEU A 102 -3.61 -6.67 3.69
C LEU A 102 -2.60 -7.77 3.43
N HIS A 103 -1.32 -7.47 3.56
CA HIS A 103 -0.25 -8.42 3.25
C HIS A 103 0.52 -8.89 4.48
N SER A 104 -0.08 -8.79 5.66
CA SER A 104 0.52 -9.31 6.89
C SER A 104 0.35 -10.84 6.97
N SER A 105 1.39 -11.52 7.48
CA SER A 105 1.32 -12.95 7.78
C SER A 105 0.73 -13.24 9.17
N ASN A 106 0.48 -12.23 9.98
CA ASN A 106 -0.03 -12.37 11.34
C ASN A 106 -1.56 -12.46 11.33
N LYS A 107 -2.08 -13.69 11.41
CA LYS A 107 -3.52 -13.96 11.28
C LYS A 107 -4.38 -13.23 12.31
N LYS A 108 -3.90 -13.15 13.56
CA LYS A 108 -4.70 -12.51 14.64
C LYS A 108 -4.98 -11.06 14.34
N VAL A 109 -3.94 -10.32 13.95
CA VAL A 109 -4.08 -8.88 13.74
C VAL A 109 -4.77 -8.57 12.41
N VAL A 110 -4.69 -9.45 11.43
CA VAL A 110 -5.39 -9.25 10.16
C VAL A 110 -6.91 -9.21 10.40
N TRP A 111 -7.44 -10.05 11.29
CA TRP A 111 -8.87 -10.01 11.62
C TRP A 111 -9.28 -8.65 12.19
N GLU A 112 -8.45 -8.06 13.04
CA GLU A 112 -8.73 -6.73 13.60
C GLU A 112 -8.70 -5.66 12.50
N MET A 113 -7.74 -5.75 11.58
CA MET A 113 -7.64 -4.83 10.46
C MET A 113 -8.86 -4.94 9.53
N LEU A 114 -9.25 -6.18 9.19
CA LEU A 114 -10.43 -6.44 8.35
C LEU A 114 -11.70 -5.89 9.01
N PHE A 115 -11.87 -6.14 10.30
CA PHE A 115 -13.03 -5.64 11.04
C PHE A 115 -13.09 -4.11 10.99
N LYS A 116 -11.97 -3.46 11.24
CA LYS A 116 -11.91 -2.00 11.25
C LYS A 116 -12.21 -1.42 9.87
N LEU A 117 -11.67 -2.00 8.82
CA LEU A 117 -11.95 -1.55 7.45
C LEU A 117 -13.40 -1.80 7.06
N SER A 118 -14.01 -2.89 7.54
CA SER A 118 -15.41 -3.18 7.27
C SER A 118 -16.35 -2.15 7.90
N GLU A 119 -15.98 -1.57 9.03
CA GLU A 119 -16.76 -0.49 9.65
C GLU A 119 -16.89 0.73 8.71
N GLY A 120 -15.88 0.98 7.89
CA GLY A 120 -15.89 2.05 6.89
C GLY A 120 -16.33 1.60 5.50
N ASN A 121 -16.74 0.35 5.34
CA ASN A 121 -17.18 -0.23 4.06
C ASN A 121 -16.07 -0.29 3.00
N TRP A 122 -14.82 -0.39 3.41
CA TRP A 122 -13.70 -0.52 2.46
C TRP A 122 -13.66 -1.91 1.84
N GLU A 123 -13.40 -1.98 0.53
CA GLU A 123 -13.13 -3.23 -0.16
C GLU A 123 -11.76 -3.73 0.29
N THR A 124 -11.67 -4.96 0.80
CA THR A 124 -10.43 -5.50 1.37
C THR A 124 -10.14 -6.88 0.80
N ASP A 125 -8.86 -7.19 0.69
CA ASP A 125 -8.38 -8.48 0.26
C ASP A 125 -7.19 -8.87 1.13
N TRP A 126 -7.30 -9.99 1.84
CA TRP A 126 -6.20 -10.49 2.64
C TRP A 126 -5.35 -11.42 1.82
N LEU A 127 -4.11 -10.99 1.55
CA LEU A 127 -3.14 -11.80 0.83
C LEU A 127 -2.41 -12.71 1.81
N ARG A 128 -2.83 -13.97 1.87
CA ARG A 128 -2.19 -14.97 2.72
C ARG A 128 -0.89 -15.42 2.06
N HIS A 129 0.21 -15.33 2.80
CA HIS A 129 1.52 -15.73 2.30
C HIS A 129 2.36 -16.33 3.41
N ASP A 130 3.41 -17.04 3.02
CA ASP A 130 4.41 -17.54 3.93
C ASP A 130 5.13 -16.35 4.58
N PRO A 131 5.37 -16.35 5.90
CA PRO A 131 6.09 -15.26 6.55
C PRO A 131 7.53 -15.09 6.08
N LEU A 132 8.12 -16.15 5.49
CA LEU A 132 9.49 -16.10 4.98
C LEU A 132 9.52 -15.88 3.48
N GLY A 133 10.54 -15.11 3.05
CA GLY A 133 10.79 -14.87 1.65
C GLY A 133 9.88 -13.82 1.02
N VAL A 134 10.05 -13.62 -0.29
CA VAL A 134 9.38 -12.55 -1.04
C VAL A 134 8.74 -13.06 -2.34
N VAL A 135 8.77 -14.36 -2.58
CA VAL A 135 8.24 -14.95 -3.83
C VAL A 135 6.75 -14.63 -4.01
N TRP A 136 6.00 -14.54 -2.91
CA TRP A 136 4.58 -14.23 -2.93
C TRP A 136 4.27 -12.86 -3.54
N ILE A 137 5.22 -11.94 -3.52
CA ILE A 137 5.00 -10.58 -4.06
C ILE A 137 4.79 -10.67 -5.58
N GLY A 138 5.68 -11.35 -6.30
CA GLY A 138 5.49 -11.52 -7.74
C GLY A 138 4.37 -12.47 -8.12
N LYS A 139 4.17 -13.55 -7.34
CA LYS A 139 3.19 -14.58 -7.68
C LYS A 139 1.76 -14.26 -7.29
N LEU A 140 1.56 -13.60 -6.15
CA LEU A 140 0.21 -13.38 -5.59
C LEU A 140 -0.15 -11.91 -5.57
N TRP A 141 0.75 -11.06 -5.13
CA TRP A 141 0.48 -9.63 -4.96
C TRP A 141 0.38 -8.90 -6.30
N LEU A 142 1.36 -9.10 -7.19
CA LEU A 142 1.39 -8.39 -8.48
C LEU A 142 0.14 -8.63 -9.34
N PRO A 143 -0.36 -9.88 -9.48
CA PRO A 143 -1.60 -10.10 -10.24
C PRO A 143 -2.81 -9.33 -9.67
N LYS A 144 -2.91 -9.22 -8.34
CA LYS A 144 -3.98 -8.43 -7.72
C LYS A 144 -3.85 -6.95 -8.05
N VAL A 145 -2.63 -6.43 -7.96
CA VAL A 145 -2.35 -5.04 -8.31
C VAL A 145 -2.73 -4.77 -9.77
N GLN A 146 -2.32 -5.65 -10.66
CA GLN A 146 -2.65 -5.51 -12.08
C GLN A 146 -4.15 -5.53 -12.32
N SER A 147 -4.88 -6.38 -11.60
CA SER A 147 -6.33 -6.45 -11.66
C SER A 147 -6.98 -5.13 -11.20
N TYR A 148 -6.51 -4.56 -10.11
CA TYR A 148 -7.03 -3.29 -9.61
C TYR A 148 -6.69 -2.12 -10.52
N LEU A 149 -5.47 -2.11 -11.07
CA LEU A 149 -5.08 -1.08 -12.03
C LEU A 149 -5.93 -1.14 -13.30
N ALA A 150 -6.31 -2.34 -13.74
CA ALA A 150 -7.18 -2.51 -14.89
C ALA A 150 -8.55 -1.86 -14.68
N ARG A 151 -9.07 -1.83 -13.45
CA ARG A 151 -10.32 -1.13 -13.14
C ARG A 151 -10.21 0.37 -13.38
N MET A 152 -9.03 0.94 -13.14
CA MET A 152 -8.79 2.37 -13.31
C MET A 152 -8.71 2.77 -14.78
N ALA A 153 -8.39 1.83 -15.65
CA ALA A 153 -8.25 2.08 -17.09
C ALA A 153 -9.59 2.16 -17.83
N THR A 154 -10.68 1.74 -17.18
CA THR A 154 -12.05 1.82 -17.75
C THR A 154 -12.85 3.03 -17.19
#